data_e599d031f9649cbc69ecfb6dd884dc6b
#
_entry.id   e599d031f9649cbc69ecfb6dd884dc6b
#
_cell.length_a   1.000
_cell.length_b   1.000
_cell.length_c   1.000
_cell.angle_alpha   90.00
_cell.angle_beta   90.00
_cell.angle_gamma   90.00
#
_symmetry.space_group_name_H-M   'P 1'
#
loop_
_entity.id
_entity.type
_entity.pdbx_description
1 polymer ?
#
loop_
_entity_poly.entity_id
_entity_poly.type
_entity_poly.pdbx_seq_one_letter_code
_entity_poly.pdbx_strand_id
1 'polypeptide(L)'
;MISVALLAGGTSRERQVSLRSGAAVQQALSAAGYNVVLLDTDCTDQQLLQNNVVFSVLHGAGGEDGQFQTRLEKLGLPFVGSDAASSRLTFDKHAYRQKLLAAGLPIAKGARVDWQTYPWHPLAQKPHVVKPSDGGSSIDTFIIRKPAQSDLLAIEQSFKTHKQMLLEQLIDGIEITVGILGDQPLPVIEIIPPASGEFDYINKYNGATQELCPPPHVKPQLQEKAQELALQAHQLTGCRDLSRTDMIVQKDGRIIILETNTLPGMTATSLFPKMAQVAGYDMPTLTDCLVKMALSRAETAAA
;
A
#
# COMPACT_ATOMS: atom_id res chain seq x y z
N MET A 1 -19.25 -20.80 -14.93
CA MET A 1 -18.53 -19.51 -14.97
C MET A 1 -18.23 -19.11 -13.54
N ILE A 2 -16.99 -18.76 -13.22
CA ILE A 2 -16.60 -18.35 -11.86
C ILE A 2 -17.20 -16.97 -11.59
N SER A 3 -17.85 -16.82 -10.42
CA SER A 3 -18.42 -15.55 -9.95
C SER A 3 -17.48 -14.88 -8.98
N VAL A 4 -17.19 -13.60 -9.20
CA VAL A 4 -16.30 -12.76 -8.40
C VAL A 4 -17.12 -11.67 -7.71
N ALA A 5 -17.14 -11.65 -6.37
CA ALA A 5 -17.62 -10.50 -5.63
C ALA A 5 -16.53 -9.41 -5.64
N LEU A 6 -16.73 -8.34 -6.40
CA LEU A 6 -15.83 -7.21 -6.44
C LEU A 6 -16.23 -6.18 -5.39
N LEU A 7 -15.40 -5.99 -4.36
CA LEU A 7 -15.63 -5.02 -3.30
C LEU A 7 -15.01 -3.68 -3.66
N ALA A 8 -15.85 -2.64 -3.80
CA ALA A 8 -15.42 -1.28 -4.06
C ALA A 8 -16.30 -0.28 -3.29
N GLY A 9 -15.76 0.87 -2.96
CA GLY A 9 -16.44 1.90 -2.18
C GLY A 9 -15.85 2.02 -0.77
N GLY A 10 -16.57 1.56 0.25
CA GLY A 10 -16.18 1.70 1.65
C GLY A 10 -16.47 3.07 2.25
N THR A 11 -16.12 3.26 3.51
CA THR A 11 -16.42 4.49 4.28
C THR A 11 -15.20 5.39 4.50
N SER A 12 -14.02 4.98 4.04
CA SER A 12 -12.78 5.75 4.18
C SER A 12 -12.79 7.02 3.32
N ARG A 13 -11.87 7.94 3.60
CA ARG A 13 -11.62 9.13 2.77
C ARG A 13 -11.19 8.79 1.34
N GLU A 14 -10.76 7.54 1.10
CA GLU A 14 -10.30 7.02 -0.19
C GLU A 14 -11.40 6.37 -1.02
N ARG A 15 -12.69 6.47 -0.62
CA ARG A 15 -13.85 5.89 -1.31
C ARG A 15 -13.84 6.12 -2.82
N GLN A 16 -13.53 7.33 -3.26
CA GLN A 16 -13.52 7.68 -4.69
C GLN A 16 -12.40 6.96 -5.46
N VAL A 17 -11.27 6.72 -4.84
CA VAL A 17 -10.16 5.94 -5.42
C VAL A 17 -10.58 4.48 -5.56
N SER A 18 -11.22 3.94 -4.52
CA SER A 18 -11.78 2.58 -4.51
C SER A 18 -12.81 2.37 -5.63
N LEU A 19 -13.76 3.29 -5.80
CA LEU A 19 -14.77 3.21 -6.86
C LEU A 19 -14.14 3.24 -8.27
N ARG A 20 -13.12 4.09 -8.50
CA ARG A 20 -12.39 4.11 -9.78
C ARG A 20 -11.61 2.82 -10.02
N SER A 21 -10.94 2.28 -9.00
CA SER A 21 -10.28 0.98 -9.06
C SER A 21 -11.29 -0.13 -9.34
N GLY A 22 -12.46 -0.10 -8.68
CA GLY A 22 -13.55 -1.04 -8.90
C GLY A 22 -14.04 -1.06 -10.34
N ALA A 23 -14.28 0.10 -10.94
CA ALA A 23 -14.70 0.19 -12.35
C ALA A 23 -13.66 -0.42 -13.30
N ALA A 24 -12.37 -0.15 -13.09
CA ALA A 24 -11.29 -0.70 -13.92
C ALA A 24 -11.16 -2.22 -13.76
N VAL A 25 -11.20 -2.72 -12.52
CA VAL A 25 -11.12 -4.16 -12.22
C VAL A 25 -12.36 -4.91 -12.72
N GLN A 26 -13.55 -4.32 -12.60
CA GLN A 26 -14.78 -4.91 -13.15
C GLN A 26 -14.68 -5.14 -14.66
N GLN A 27 -14.21 -4.12 -15.39
CA GLN A 27 -14.02 -4.22 -16.83
C GLN A 27 -12.98 -5.31 -17.17
N ALA A 28 -11.87 -5.35 -16.45
CA ALA A 28 -10.80 -6.32 -16.66
C ALA A 28 -11.24 -7.75 -16.39
N LEU A 29 -11.90 -8.01 -15.27
CA LEU A 29 -12.43 -9.33 -14.91
C LEU A 29 -13.51 -9.80 -15.89
N SER A 30 -14.39 -8.90 -16.33
CA SER A 30 -15.39 -9.24 -17.35
C SER A 30 -14.76 -9.60 -18.69
N ALA A 31 -13.70 -8.89 -19.10
CA ALA A 31 -12.93 -9.21 -20.29
C ALA A 31 -12.17 -10.55 -20.16
N ALA A 32 -11.76 -10.92 -18.95
CA ALA A 32 -11.17 -12.22 -18.63
C ALA A 32 -12.19 -13.37 -18.52
N GLY A 33 -13.51 -13.10 -18.69
CA GLY A 33 -14.55 -14.12 -18.71
C GLY A 33 -15.17 -14.47 -17.35
N TYR A 34 -14.98 -13.64 -16.33
CA TYR A 34 -15.61 -13.81 -15.03
C TYR A 34 -17.02 -13.17 -14.98
N ASN A 35 -17.89 -13.74 -14.15
CA ASN A 35 -19.13 -13.09 -13.74
C ASN A 35 -18.84 -12.18 -12.55
N VAL A 36 -18.99 -10.87 -12.70
CA VAL A 36 -18.59 -9.89 -11.67
C VAL A 36 -19.82 -9.28 -11.01
N VAL A 37 -19.89 -9.44 -9.68
CA VAL A 37 -20.92 -8.82 -8.83
C VAL A 37 -20.27 -7.71 -8.02
N LEU A 38 -20.62 -6.47 -8.32
CA LEU A 38 -20.10 -5.31 -7.58
C LEU A 38 -20.84 -5.17 -6.24
N LEU A 39 -20.09 -5.10 -5.15
CA LEU A 39 -20.59 -4.96 -3.78
C LEU A 39 -19.84 -3.83 -3.06
N ASP A 40 -20.47 -3.24 -2.04
CA ASP A 40 -19.83 -2.31 -1.10
C ASP A 40 -19.70 -2.97 0.30
N THR A 41 -19.11 -2.29 1.24
CA THR A 41 -18.85 -2.79 2.62
C THR A 41 -20.11 -3.10 3.43
N ASP A 42 -21.25 -2.56 3.07
CA ASP A 42 -22.57 -2.82 3.67
C ASP A 42 -23.24 -4.10 3.14
N CYS A 43 -22.59 -4.83 2.23
CA CYS A 43 -23.11 -6.10 1.72
C CYS A 43 -23.30 -7.14 2.83
N THR A 44 -24.31 -8.01 2.66
CA THR A 44 -24.58 -9.11 3.58
C THR A 44 -23.63 -10.30 3.36
N ASP A 45 -23.46 -11.17 4.36
CA ASP A 45 -22.68 -12.40 4.21
C ASP A 45 -23.28 -13.31 3.14
N GLN A 46 -24.62 -13.34 3.02
CA GLN A 46 -25.29 -14.10 1.98
C GLN A 46 -24.92 -13.63 0.57
N GLN A 47 -24.80 -12.31 0.33
CA GLN A 47 -24.37 -11.78 -0.95
C GLN A 47 -22.91 -12.15 -1.27
N LEU A 48 -22.04 -12.17 -0.26
CA LEU A 48 -20.66 -12.63 -0.42
C LEU A 48 -20.61 -14.12 -0.77
N LEU A 49 -21.34 -14.97 -0.03
CA LEU A 49 -21.36 -16.43 -0.19
C LEU A 49 -21.98 -16.92 -1.51
N GLN A 50 -22.68 -16.07 -2.25
CA GLN A 50 -23.14 -16.37 -3.61
C GLN A 50 -22.04 -16.37 -4.68
N ASN A 51 -20.81 -15.99 -4.30
CA ASN A 51 -19.68 -15.89 -5.21
C ASN A 51 -18.58 -16.90 -4.85
N ASN A 52 -17.76 -17.25 -5.83
CA ASN A 52 -16.68 -18.22 -5.66
C ASN A 52 -15.43 -17.60 -5.02
N VAL A 53 -15.21 -16.29 -5.23
CA VAL A 53 -14.02 -15.57 -4.75
C VAL A 53 -14.35 -14.09 -4.57
N VAL A 54 -13.66 -13.44 -3.66
CA VAL A 54 -13.77 -12.01 -3.42
C VAL A 54 -12.52 -11.29 -3.97
N PHE A 55 -12.74 -10.21 -4.71
CA PHE A 55 -11.67 -9.29 -5.13
C PHE A 55 -11.94 -7.93 -4.48
N SER A 56 -11.06 -7.51 -3.56
CA SER A 56 -11.21 -6.23 -2.85
C SER A 56 -10.32 -5.17 -3.48
N VAL A 57 -10.90 -4.00 -3.73
CA VAL A 57 -10.19 -2.75 -4.07
C VAL A 57 -10.57 -1.64 -3.10
N LEU A 58 -10.94 -2.02 -1.89
CA LEU A 58 -11.16 -1.08 -0.79
C LEU A 58 -9.83 -0.45 -0.36
N HIS A 59 -9.84 0.82 0.04
CA HIS A 59 -8.66 1.53 0.51
C HIS A 59 -8.88 2.13 1.90
N GLY A 60 -7.79 2.20 2.67
CA GLY A 60 -7.78 2.78 4.00
C GLY A 60 -8.49 1.93 5.06
N ALA A 61 -8.94 2.60 6.13
CA ALA A 61 -9.61 1.92 7.25
C ALA A 61 -10.88 1.18 6.79
N GLY A 62 -11.07 -0.02 7.32
CA GLY A 62 -12.13 -0.96 6.92
C GLY A 62 -11.83 -1.78 5.67
N GLY A 63 -10.82 -1.42 4.87
CA GLY A 63 -10.40 -2.16 3.67
C GLY A 63 -9.03 -2.80 3.80
N GLU A 64 -8.04 -2.06 4.31
CA GLU A 64 -6.63 -2.48 4.39
C GLU A 64 -6.19 -2.87 5.82
N ASP A 65 -7.02 -2.62 6.84
CA ASP A 65 -6.72 -2.81 8.26
C ASP A 65 -7.00 -4.22 8.80
N GLY A 66 -7.36 -5.15 7.93
CA GLY A 66 -7.65 -6.53 8.27
C GLY A 66 -9.06 -6.79 8.83
N GLN A 67 -9.93 -5.78 8.94
CA GLN A 67 -11.30 -5.96 9.42
C GLN A 67 -12.14 -6.75 8.41
N PHE A 68 -12.14 -6.31 7.15
CA PHE A 68 -12.90 -7.00 6.11
C PHE A 68 -12.31 -8.39 5.81
N GLN A 69 -10.99 -8.52 5.80
CA GLN A 69 -10.30 -9.81 5.64
C GLN A 69 -10.68 -10.80 6.73
N THR A 70 -10.79 -10.36 8.00
CA THR A 70 -11.30 -11.20 9.11
C THR A 70 -12.73 -11.70 8.86
N ARG A 71 -13.59 -10.89 8.24
CA ARG A 71 -14.94 -11.30 7.86
C ARG A 71 -14.90 -12.38 6.78
N LEU A 72 -14.09 -12.21 5.74
CA LEU A 72 -13.94 -13.19 4.67
C LEU A 72 -13.36 -14.53 5.17
N GLU A 73 -12.35 -14.49 6.07
CA GLU A 73 -11.78 -15.66 6.70
C GLU A 73 -12.82 -16.45 7.51
N LYS A 74 -13.66 -15.76 8.29
CA LYS A 74 -14.76 -16.40 9.06
C LYS A 74 -15.80 -17.06 8.16
N LEU A 75 -16.02 -16.52 6.96
CA LEU A 75 -16.94 -17.10 5.96
C LEU A 75 -16.31 -18.24 5.17
N GLY A 76 -14.99 -18.47 5.32
CA GLY A 76 -14.27 -19.47 4.52
C GLY A 76 -14.19 -19.13 3.03
N LEU A 77 -14.38 -17.85 2.68
CA LEU A 77 -14.38 -17.41 1.27
C LEU A 77 -12.95 -17.16 0.80
N PRO A 78 -12.56 -17.71 -0.37
CA PRO A 78 -11.34 -17.32 -1.06
C PRO A 78 -11.37 -15.82 -1.38
N PHE A 79 -10.24 -15.13 -1.19
CA PHE A 79 -10.14 -13.73 -1.57
C PHE A 79 -8.74 -13.37 -2.05
N VAL A 80 -8.67 -12.39 -2.95
CA VAL A 80 -7.43 -11.83 -3.48
C VAL A 80 -6.76 -10.96 -2.41
N GLY A 81 -5.46 -11.13 -2.28
CA GLY A 81 -4.61 -10.32 -1.41
C GLY A 81 -4.32 -10.94 -0.06
N SER A 82 -3.71 -10.13 0.78
CA SER A 82 -3.18 -10.51 2.10
C SER A 82 -4.30 -10.84 3.09
N ASP A 83 -3.99 -11.73 4.02
CA ASP A 83 -4.91 -12.10 5.11
C ASP A 83 -5.09 -10.98 6.15
N ALA A 84 -5.98 -11.24 7.11
CA ALA A 84 -6.30 -10.26 8.14
C ALA A 84 -5.10 -9.92 9.04
N ALA A 85 -4.21 -10.87 9.30
CA ALA A 85 -3.04 -10.66 10.14
C ALA A 85 -2.00 -9.78 9.43
N SER A 86 -1.69 -10.11 8.18
CA SER A 86 -0.75 -9.34 7.34
C SER A 86 -1.27 -7.94 7.05
N SER A 87 -2.57 -7.81 6.75
CA SER A 87 -3.21 -6.49 6.52
C SER A 87 -3.12 -5.61 7.76
N ARG A 88 -3.45 -6.14 8.95
CA ARG A 88 -3.29 -5.38 10.22
C ARG A 88 -1.85 -4.96 10.47
N LEU A 89 -0.91 -5.90 10.24
CA LEU A 89 0.51 -5.64 10.49
C LEU A 89 1.04 -4.52 9.58
N THR A 90 0.72 -4.55 8.30
CA THR A 90 1.21 -3.55 7.34
C THR A 90 0.50 -2.21 7.48
N PHE A 91 -0.76 -2.19 7.90
CA PHE A 91 -1.53 -0.98 8.11
C PHE A 91 -1.07 -0.20 9.36
N ASP A 92 -0.65 -0.89 10.44
CA ASP A 92 0.02 -0.27 11.59
C ASP A 92 1.50 -0.04 11.27
N LYS A 93 1.83 1.18 10.85
CA LYS A 93 3.19 1.58 10.48
C LYS A 93 4.21 1.35 11.60
N HIS A 94 3.81 1.45 12.87
CA HIS A 94 4.72 1.17 13.98
C HIS A 94 5.00 -0.32 14.10
N ALA A 95 3.98 -1.18 14.09
CA ALA A 95 4.13 -2.63 14.14
C ALA A 95 4.93 -3.16 12.93
N TYR A 96 4.59 -2.67 11.72
CA TYR A 96 5.34 -2.96 10.50
C TYR A 96 6.83 -2.65 10.65
N ARG A 97 7.17 -1.44 11.09
CA ARG A 97 8.56 -1.02 11.33
C ARG A 97 9.29 -1.93 12.32
N GLN A 98 8.64 -2.28 13.44
CA GLN A 98 9.25 -3.18 14.44
C GLN A 98 9.55 -4.56 13.85
N LYS A 99 8.65 -5.07 13.00
CA LYS A 99 8.84 -6.35 12.31
C LYS A 99 10.05 -6.31 11.36
N LEU A 100 10.16 -5.25 10.53
CA LEU A 100 11.27 -5.08 9.61
C LEU A 100 12.60 -4.85 10.33
N LEU A 101 12.60 -4.03 11.38
CA LEU A 101 13.78 -3.75 12.20
C LEU A 101 14.33 -5.03 12.85
N ALA A 102 13.46 -5.87 13.41
CA ALA A 102 13.83 -7.14 14.02
C ALA A 102 14.47 -8.13 13.01
N ALA A 103 14.11 -8.01 11.73
CA ALA A 103 14.69 -8.78 10.63
C ALA A 103 15.93 -8.12 9.99
N GLY A 104 16.36 -6.96 10.47
CA GLY A 104 17.53 -6.23 9.95
C GLY A 104 17.28 -5.53 8.62
N LEU A 105 16.02 -5.36 8.18
CA LEU A 105 15.70 -4.62 6.97
C LEU A 105 15.89 -3.11 7.15
N PRO A 106 16.35 -2.40 6.09
CA PRO A 106 16.70 -0.99 6.17
C PRO A 106 15.46 -0.09 6.26
N ILE A 107 15.22 0.49 7.43
CA ILE A 107 14.13 1.45 7.69
C ILE A 107 14.68 2.74 8.27
N ALA A 108 13.94 3.85 8.15
CA ALA A 108 14.31 5.12 8.77
C ALA A 108 14.37 4.99 10.30
N LYS A 109 15.20 5.76 11.00
CA LYS A 109 15.11 5.90 12.46
C LYS A 109 13.76 6.53 12.82
N GLY A 110 13.09 6.02 13.84
CA GLY A 110 11.80 6.56 14.23
C GLY A 110 11.34 6.04 15.58
N ALA A 111 10.30 6.71 16.10
CA ALA A 111 9.68 6.42 17.38
C ALA A 111 8.18 6.68 17.30
N ARG A 112 7.40 5.98 18.10
CA ARG A 112 6.01 6.30 18.37
C ARG A 112 5.96 7.38 19.44
N VAL A 113 5.23 8.47 19.18
CA VAL A 113 5.17 9.64 20.06
C VAL A 113 3.72 10.09 20.24
N ASP A 114 3.45 10.72 21.37
CA ASP A 114 2.25 11.51 21.62
C ASP A 114 2.60 13.00 21.60
N TRP A 115 1.58 13.89 21.75
CA TRP A 115 1.81 15.32 21.75
C TRP A 115 2.70 15.79 22.91
N GLN A 116 2.69 15.10 24.05
CA GLN A 116 3.49 15.51 25.21
C GLN A 116 4.99 15.23 24.99
N THR A 117 5.29 14.15 24.28
CA THR A 117 6.68 13.70 24.03
C THR A 117 7.26 14.19 22.71
N TYR A 118 6.38 14.43 21.69
CA TYR A 118 6.82 14.85 20.35
C TYR A 118 7.73 16.08 20.34
N PRO A 119 7.39 17.24 20.96
CA PRO A 119 8.21 18.45 20.86
C PRO A 119 9.60 18.30 21.46
N TRP A 120 9.77 17.36 22.39
CA TRP A 120 11.02 17.13 23.12
C TRP A 120 11.84 15.98 22.57
N HIS A 121 11.30 15.25 21.62
CA HIS A 121 12.01 14.10 21.05
C HIS A 121 13.20 14.55 20.21
N PRO A 122 14.40 13.93 20.32
CA PRO A 122 15.61 14.36 19.57
C PRO A 122 15.45 14.37 18.06
N LEU A 123 14.58 13.51 17.50
CA LEU A 123 14.27 13.51 16.06
C LEU A 123 13.43 14.73 15.66
N ALA A 124 12.57 15.27 16.52
CA ALA A 124 11.77 16.46 16.22
C ALA A 124 12.60 17.73 16.09
N GLN A 125 13.85 17.71 16.58
CA GLN A 125 14.82 18.81 16.46
C GLN A 125 15.62 18.77 15.14
N LYS A 126 15.39 17.80 14.28
CA LYS A 126 16.07 17.56 12.99
C LYS A 126 15.02 17.47 11.89
N PRO A 127 15.41 17.49 10.60
CA PRO A 127 14.47 17.15 9.52
C PRO A 127 13.79 15.79 9.79
N HIS A 128 12.45 15.79 9.79
CA HIS A 128 11.68 14.62 10.19
C HIS A 128 10.31 14.57 9.48
N VAL A 129 9.68 13.42 9.56
CA VAL A 129 8.28 13.19 9.18
C VAL A 129 7.50 12.82 10.43
N VAL A 130 6.33 13.40 10.62
CA VAL A 130 5.37 12.95 11.63
C VAL A 130 4.05 12.62 10.94
N LYS A 131 3.53 11.41 11.18
CA LYS A 131 2.36 10.87 10.49
C LYS A 131 1.57 9.93 11.40
N PRO A 132 0.27 9.73 11.16
CA PRO A 132 -0.50 8.72 11.89
C PRO A 132 0.15 7.34 11.81
N SER A 133 0.08 6.57 12.89
CA SER A 133 0.55 5.18 12.91
C SER A 133 -0.31 4.26 12.04
N ASP A 134 -1.58 4.58 11.91
CA ASP A 134 -2.59 3.91 11.11
C ASP A 134 -3.14 4.87 10.05
N GLY A 135 -3.49 4.36 8.88
CA GLY A 135 -4.00 5.16 7.78
C GLY A 135 -3.11 5.15 6.54
N GLY A 136 -3.66 5.70 5.45
CA GLY A 136 -3.08 5.69 4.11
C GLY A 136 -3.02 7.08 3.46
N SER A 137 -2.60 7.08 2.18
CA SER A 137 -2.64 8.24 1.27
C SER A 137 -1.99 9.52 1.78
N SER A 138 -1.00 9.44 2.65
CA SER A 138 -0.28 10.61 3.22
C SER A 138 -1.21 11.63 3.94
N ILE A 139 -2.40 11.22 4.34
CA ILE A 139 -3.32 12.08 5.10
C ILE A 139 -2.73 12.34 6.48
N ASP A 140 -2.79 13.60 6.93
CA ASP A 140 -2.23 14.05 8.21
C ASP A 140 -0.71 13.75 8.36
N THR A 141 0.01 13.66 7.23
CA THR A 141 1.46 13.50 7.18
C THR A 141 2.13 14.86 7.05
N PHE A 142 3.05 15.16 7.96
CA PHE A 142 3.82 16.41 8.01
C PHE A 142 5.28 16.12 7.71
N ILE A 143 5.82 16.70 6.63
CA ILE A 143 7.24 16.63 6.25
C ILE A 143 7.92 17.91 6.72
N ILE A 144 8.71 17.82 7.77
CA ILE A 144 9.35 18.97 8.40
C ILE A 144 10.84 19.00 8.00
N ARG A 145 11.17 19.85 7.03
CA ARG A 145 12.56 20.06 6.58
C ARG A 145 13.33 21.02 7.48
N LYS A 146 12.62 21.98 8.08
CA LYS A 146 13.16 22.99 9.00
C LYS A 146 12.32 23.01 10.26
N PRO A 147 12.74 22.35 11.34
CA PRO A 147 11.94 22.25 12.59
C PRO A 147 11.48 23.59 13.16
N ALA A 148 12.34 24.64 13.09
CA ALA A 148 11.99 25.98 13.56
C ALA A 148 10.85 26.67 12.75
N GLN A 149 10.47 26.10 11.61
CA GLN A 149 9.41 26.61 10.72
C GLN A 149 8.22 25.64 10.63
N SER A 150 8.16 24.63 11.52
CA SER A 150 7.06 23.67 11.56
C SER A 150 5.76 24.35 12.01
N ASP A 151 4.65 23.95 11.36
CA ASP A 151 3.31 24.35 11.80
C ASP A 151 2.88 23.48 13.00
N LEU A 152 3.33 23.89 14.19
CA LEU A 152 3.04 23.17 15.44
C LEU A 152 1.53 23.13 15.74
N LEU A 153 0.75 24.12 15.29
CA LEU A 153 -0.71 24.13 15.53
C LEU A 153 -1.40 23.05 14.70
N ALA A 154 -1.05 22.92 13.43
CA ALA A 154 -1.59 21.86 12.57
C ALA A 154 -1.19 20.47 13.08
N ILE A 155 0.06 20.29 13.50
CA ILE A 155 0.56 19.03 14.08
C ILE A 155 -0.19 18.71 15.39
N GLU A 156 -0.35 19.69 16.28
CA GLU A 156 -1.13 19.53 17.54
C GLU A 156 -2.56 19.11 17.25
N GLN A 157 -3.20 19.74 16.27
CA GLN A 157 -4.57 19.38 15.90
C GLN A 157 -4.67 17.94 15.40
N SER A 158 -3.66 17.47 14.65
CA SER A 158 -3.59 16.07 14.22
C SER A 158 -3.45 15.12 15.42
N PHE A 159 -2.65 15.46 16.45
CA PHE A 159 -2.56 14.66 17.68
C PHE A 159 -3.86 14.60 18.49
N LYS A 160 -4.79 15.55 18.33
CA LYS A 160 -6.13 15.45 18.95
C LYS A 160 -6.97 14.35 18.33
N THR A 161 -6.79 14.09 17.03
CA THR A 161 -7.45 13.00 16.30
C THR A 161 -6.69 11.68 16.47
N HIS A 162 -5.36 11.72 16.29
CA HIS A 162 -4.47 10.58 16.38
C HIS A 162 -3.67 10.66 17.69
N LYS A 163 -4.14 9.99 18.73
CA LYS A 163 -3.50 10.05 20.08
C LYS A 163 -2.01 9.75 20.05
N GLN A 164 -1.57 8.90 19.10
CA GLN A 164 -0.17 8.56 18.89
C GLN A 164 0.15 8.60 17.40
N MET A 165 1.33 9.16 17.09
CA MET A 165 1.82 9.27 15.72
C MET A 165 3.23 8.66 15.60
N LEU A 166 3.62 8.33 14.40
CA LEU A 166 4.96 7.87 14.07
C LEU A 166 5.81 9.09 13.71
N LEU A 167 6.90 9.27 14.43
CA LEU A 167 7.96 10.25 14.15
C LEU A 167 9.13 9.53 13.52
N GLU A 168 9.56 9.96 12.33
CA GLU A 168 10.66 9.35 11.57
C GLU A 168 11.68 10.40 11.13
N GLN A 169 12.94 9.99 11.04
CA GLN A 169 13.96 10.78 10.36
C GLN A 169 13.54 11.00 8.91
N LEU A 170 13.58 12.24 8.43
CA LEU A 170 13.40 12.53 7.00
C LEU A 170 14.59 11.93 6.22
N ILE A 171 14.27 11.16 5.20
CA ILE A 171 15.25 10.56 4.30
C ILE A 171 15.23 11.31 2.99
N ASP A 172 16.36 11.85 2.59
CA ASP A 172 16.54 12.48 1.28
C ASP A 172 17.04 11.46 0.26
N GLY A 173 16.47 11.50 -0.94
CA GLY A 173 16.86 10.61 -2.02
C GLY A 173 15.86 10.56 -3.15
N ILE A 174 15.99 9.56 -3.99
CA ILE A 174 15.07 9.25 -5.08
C ILE A 174 13.98 8.34 -4.53
N GLU A 175 12.72 8.75 -4.64
CA GLU A 175 11.59 7.92 -4.26
C GLU A 175 11.31 6.89 -5.36
N ILE A 176 11.20 5.63 -4.95
CA ILE A 176 10.91 4.50 -5.82
C ILE A 176 9.82 3.61 -5.21
N THR A 177 9.17 2.84 -6.06
CA THR A 177 8.25 1.81 -5.60
C THR A 177 8.40 0.52 -6.40
N VAL A 178 8.15 -0.61 -5.74
CA VAL A 178 8.23 -1.96 -6.30
C VAL A 178 6.98 -2.75 -5.95
N GLY A 179 6.32 -3.29 -6.96
CA GLY A 179 5.24 -4.26 -6.79
C GLY A 179 5.76 -5.68 -6.66
N ILE A 180 5.04 -6.51 -5.91
CA ILE A 180 5.21 -7.96 -5.90
C ILE A 180 3.91 -8.57 -6.42
N LEU A 181 4.02 -9.47 -7.40
CA LEU A 181 2.91 -10.27 -7.93
C LEU A 181 3.21 -11.76 -7.65
N GLY A 182 2.46 -12.37 -6.74
CA GLY A 182 2.85 -13.64 -6.15
C GLY A 182 4.18 -13.53 -5.42
N ASP A 183 5.19 -14.24 -5.90
CA ASP A 183 6.58 -14.17 -5.42
C ASP A 183 7.51 -13.46 -6.43
N GLN A 184 6.96 -12.78 -7.44
CA GLN A 184 7.74 -12.14 -8.50
C GLN A 184 7.79 -10.62 -8.29
N PRO A 185 8.98 -10.03 -8.11
CA PRO A 185 9.14 -8.59 -8.13
C PRO A 185 8.87 -8.01 -9.52
N LEU A 186 8.06 -6.97 -9.56
CA LEU A 186 7.78 -6.20 -10.77
C LEU A 186 8.87 -5.15 -11.03
N PRO A 187 8.93 -4.58 -12.24
CA PRO A 187 9.85 -3.48 -12.56
C PRO A 187 9.69 -2.29 -11.61
N VAL A 188 10.81 -1.66 -11.27
CA VAL A 188 10.85 -0.49 -10.38
C VAL A 188 10.25 0.73 -11.07
N ILE A 189 9.45 1.51 -10.36
CA ILE A 189 9.03 2.85 -10.78
C ILE A 189 9.75 3.89 -9.94
N GLU A 190 10.28 4.92 -10.60
CA GLU A 190 10.74 6.15 -9.97
C GLU A 190 9.59 7.16 -9.88
N ILE A 191 9.43 7.77 -8.71
CA ILE A 191 8.40 8.77 -8.43
C ILE A 191 9.08 10.12 -8.33
N ILE A 192 8.75 11.03 -9.25
CA ILE A 192 9.28 12.39 -9.29
C ILE A 192 8.13 13.35 -8.98
N PRO A 193 8.06 13.86 -7.73
CA PRO A 193 7.04 14.84 -7.37
C PRO A 193 7.27 16.17 -8.15
N PRO A 194 6.24 17.03 -8.27
CA PRO A 194 6.41 18.34 -8.89
C PRO A 194 7.40 19.18 -8.10
N ALA A 195 8.09 20.12 -8.78
CA ALA A 195 9.18 20.93 -8.20
C ALA A 195 8.75 21.75 -6.95
N SER A 196 7.48 22.03 -6.80
CA SER A 196 6.90 22.79 -5.67
C SER A 196 6.18 21.91 -4.64
N GLY A 197 6.26 20.57 -4.74
CA GLY A 197 5.46 19.65 -3.91
C GLY A 197 6.20 18.40 -3.49
N GLU A 198 5.52 17.63 -2.67
CA GLU A 198 5.89 16.28 -2.23
C GLU A 198 4.95 15.27 -2.88
N PHE A 199 5.24 13.97 -2.76
CA PHE A 199 4.31 12.91 -3.19
C PHE A 199 3.17 12.76 -2.15
N ASP A 200 2.42 13.85 -1.94
CA ASP A 200 1.27 13.92 -1.04
C ASP A 200 -0.03 13.44 -1.72
N TYR A 201 -1.13 13.45 -0.98
CA TYR A 201 -2.44 13.01 -1.49
C TYR A 201 -2.87 13.75 -2.77
N ILE A 202 -2.66 15.05 -2.83
CA ILE A 202 -3.05 15.87 -4.00
C ILE A 202 -2.20 15.51 -5.21
N ASN A 203 -0.88 15.43 -5.05
CA ASN A 203 0.07 15.16 -6.12
C ASN A 203 0.04 13.71 -6.62
N LYS A 204 -0.46 12.77 -5.80
CA LYS A 204 -0.72 11.37 -6.22
C LYS A 204 -1.83 11.25 -7.28
N TYR A 205 -2.80 12.18 -7.29
CA TYR A 205 -4.00 12.02 -8.10
C TYR A 205 -4.27 13.18 -9.09
N ASN A 206 -3.50 14.26 -9.06
CA ASN A 206 -3.66 15.41 -9.97
C ASN A 206 -2.85 15.30 -11.27
N GLY A 207 -2.05 14.24 -11.44
CA GLY A 207 -1.22 14.01 -12.61
C GLY A 207 0.06 14.87 -12.67
N ALA A 208 0.39 15.62 -11.61
CA ALA A 208 1.59 16.47 -11.57
C ALA A 208 2.87 15.64 -11.27
N THR A 209 2.74 14.47 -10.66
CA THR A 209 3.84 13.56 -10.39
C THR A 209 4.20 12.76 -11.63
N GLN A 210 5.49 12.68 -11.96
CA GLN A 210 5.98 11.78 -13.00
C GLN A 210 6.31 10.41 -12.39
N GLU A 211 5.88 9.36 -13.07
CA GLU A 211 6.05 7.97 -12.65
C GLU A 211 6.75 7.22 -13.79
N LEU A 212 8.05 7.03 -13.66
CA LEU A 212 8.91 6.54 -14.75
C LEU A 212 9.30 5.07 -14.54
N CYS A 213 8.99 4.24 -15.53
CA CYS A 213 9.34 2.83 -15.56
C CYS A 213 9.91 2.46 -16.95
N PRO A 214 11.18 2.07 -17.06
CA PRO A 214 12.17 1.91 -15.98
C PRO A 214 12.62 3.27 -15.38
N PRO A 215 13.16 3.25 -14.14
CA PRO A 215 13.61 4.47 -13.46
C PRO A 215 14.93 4.99 -14.07
N PRO A 216 14.98 6.22 -14.62
CA PRO A 216 16.16 6.71 -15.32
C PRO A 216 17.33 7.12 -14.40
N HIS A 217 17.01 7.48 -13.14
CA HIS A 217 18.03 7.96 -12.20
C HIS A 217 18.50 6.92 -11.18
N VAL A 218 17.99 5.68 -11.26
CA VAL A 218 18.35 4.56 -10.38
C VAL A 218 19.15 3.51 -11.15
N LYS A 219 20.39 3.26 -10.73
CA LYS A 219 21.28 2.28 -11.36
C LYS A 219 20.67 0.86 -11.33
N PRO A 220 20.90 0.00 -12.36
CA PRO A 220 20.33 -1.35 -12.40
C PRO A 220 20.56 -2.18 -11.14
N GLN A 221 21.76 -2.14 -10.57
CA GLN A 221 22.09 -2.90 -9.34
C GLN A 221 21.27 -2.43 -8.12
N LEU A 222 20.89 -1.14 -8.07
CA LEU A 222 20.02 -0.62 -7.03
C LEU A 222 18.55 -0.97 -7.27
N GLN A 223 18.14 -1.13 -8.55
CA GLN A 223 16.81 -1.65 -8.90
C GLN A 223 16.66 -3.08 -8.44
N GLU A 224 17.63 -3.96 -8.76
CA GLU A 224 17.66 -5.36 -8.31
C GLU A 224 17.60 -5.45 -6.77
N LYS A 225 18.42 -4.66 -6.09
CA LYS A 225 18.41 -4.60 -4.62
C LYS A 225 17.07 -4.11 -4.05
N ALA A 226 16.42 -3.15 -4.69
CA ALA A 226 15.09 -2.67 -4.29
C ALA A 226 14.03 -3.77 -4.46
N GLN A 227 14.10 -4.54 -5.55
CA GLN A 227 13.23 -5.69 -5.81
C GLN A 227 13.42 -6.79 -4.75
N GLU A 228 14.67 -7.11 -4.38
CA GLU A 228 14.97 -8.06 -3.30
C GLU A 228 14.40 -7.58 -1.96
N LEU A 229 14.56 -6.31 -1.60
CA LEU A 229 14.05 -5.73 -0.37
C LEU A 229 12.51 -5.73 -0.33
N ALA A 230 11.86 -5.43 -1.46
CA ALA A 230 10.40 -5.49 -1.57
C ALA A 230 9.88 -6.92 -1.38
N LEU A 231 10.53 -7.91 -2.00
CA LEU A 231 10.18 -9.32 -1.82
C LEU A 231 10.39 -9.79 -0.38
N GLN A 232 11.50 -9.40 0.25
CA GLN A 232 11.76 -9.72 1.67
C GLN A 232 10.70 -9.10 2.58
N ALA A 233 10.32 -7.83 2.35
CA ALA A 233 9.26 -7.17 3.12
C ALA A 233 7.91 -7.86 2.93
N HIS A 234 7.55 -8.23 1.70
CA HIS A 234 6.35 -8.99 1.34
C HIS A 234 6.27 -10.31 2.11
N GLN A 235 7.32 -11.12 2.04
CA GLN A 235 7.39 -12.45 2.68
C GLN A 235 7.42 -12.35 4.20
N LEU A 236 8.22 -11.44 4.75
CA LEU A 236 8.35 -11.22 6.19
C LEU A 236 7.03 -10.81 6.86
N THR A 237 6.23 -10.01 6.16
CA THR A 237 4.93 -9.54 6.65
C THR A 237 3.78 -10.49 6.34
N GLY A 238 4.05 -11.59 5.62
CA GLY A 238 3.05 -12.58 5.24
C GLY A 238 2.07 -12.10 4.17
N CYS A 239 2.45 -11.08 3.39
CA CYS A 239 1.66 -10.62 2.26
C CYS A 239 1.47 -11.73 1.24
N ARG A 240 0.35 -11.69 0.52
CA ARG A 240 -0.02 -12.70 -0.50
C ARG A 240 -0.51 -12.01 -1.76
N ASP A 241 -0.38 -12.70 -2.89
CA ASP A 241 -0.87 -12.34 -4.22
C ASP A 241 -0.29 -11.03 -4.76
N LEU A 242 -0.41 -9.95 -4.04
CA LEU A 242 0.12 -8.65 -4.43
C LEU A 242 0.50 -7.81 -3.22
N SER A 243 1.52 -6.97 -3.40
CA SER A 243 1.83 -5.84 -2.52
C SER A 243 2.63 -4.79 -3.28
N ARG A 244 2.75 -3.58 -2.73
CA ARG A 244 3.62 -2.53 -3.24
C ARG A 244 4.42 -1.94 -2.10
N THR A 245 5.75 -1.97 -2.23
CA THR A 245 6.67 -1.42 -1.23
C THR A 245 7.26 -0.11 -1.73
N ASP A 246 7.08 0.95 -0.97
CA ASP A 246 7.57 2.30 -1.25
C ASP A 246 8.91 2.50 -0.51
N MET A 247 9.92 3.06 -1.21
CA MET A 247 11.30 3.14 -0.74
C MET A 247 11.97 4.43 -1.19
N ILE A 248 13.07 4.81 -0.51
CA ILE A 248 13.95 5.91 -0.94
C ILE A 248 15.37 5.38 -1.18
N VAL A 249 15.92 5.68 -2.36
CA VAL A 249 17.33 5.46 -2.71
C VAL A 249 18.13 6.70 -2.37
N GLN A 250 18.99 6.60 -1.36
CA GLN A 250 19.86 7.70 -0.93
C GLN A 250 21.05 7.89 -1.90
N LYS A 251 21.69 9.06 -1.84
CA LYS A 251 22.85 9.40 -2.70
C LYS A 251 24.04 8.44 -2.54
N ASP A 252 24.19 7.83 -1.38
CA ASP A 252 25.25 6.83 -1.09
C ASP A 252 24.86 5.39 -1.51
N GLY A 253 23.69 5.21 -2.14
CA GLY A 253 23.19 3.93 -2.62
C GLY A 253 22.48 3.09 -1.56
N ARG A 254 22.28 3.60 -0.33
CA ARG A 254 21.42 2.93 0.65
C ARG A 254 19.97 3.06 0.22
N ILE A 255 19.20 1.99 0.41
CA ILE A 255 17.77 1.97 0.15
C ILE A 255 17.06 1.86 1.49
N ILE A 256 16.07 2.72 1.72
CA ILE A 256 15.30 2.77 2.97
C ILE A 256 13.84 2.45 2.63
N ILE A 257 13.28 1.42 3.27
CA ILE A 257 11.88 1.04 3.13
C ILE A 257 11.02 2.02 3.95
N LEU A 258 9.95 2.53 3.34
CA LEU A 258 8.98 3.42 3.97
C LEU A 258 7.75 2.66 4.48
N GLU A 259 7.08 1.94 3.59
CA GLU A 259 5.86 1.17 3.87
C GLU A 259 5.62 0.09 2.82
N THR A 260 4.77 -0.88 3.13
CA THR A 260 4.24 -1.88 2.19
C THR A 260 2.71 -1.82 2.18
N ASN A 261 2.15 -1.66 1.01
CA ASN A 261 0.72 -1.55 0.73
C ASN A 261 0.19 -2.93 0.29
N THR A 262 -0.82 -3.46 0.97
CA THR A 262 -1.42 -4.78 0.65
C THR A 262 -2.53 -4.72 -0.39
N LEU A 263 -3.16 -3.55 -0.58
CA LEU A 263 -4.18 -3.31 -1.60
C LEU A 263 -3.80 -2.07 -2.43
N PRO A 264 -2.76 -2.16 -3.29
CA PRO A 264 -2.37 -1.03 -4.13
C PRO A 264 -3.49 -0.63 -5.10
N GLY A 265 -3.55 0.65 -5.48
CA GLY A 265 -4.53 1.14 -6.44
C GLY A 265 -4.51 0.35 -7.76
N MET A 266 -5.69 0.08 -8.30
CA MET A 266 -5.91 -0.78 -9.47
C MET A 266 -6.58 -0.04 -10.64
N THR A 267 -6.43 1.29 -10.72
CA THR A 267 -6.80 2.03 -11.94
C THR A 267 -5.74 1.85 -13.04
N ALA A 268 -6.07 2.10 -14.28
CA ALA A 268 -5.11 2.02 -15.39
C ALA A 268 -3.89 2.98 -15.22
N THR A 269 -4.04 4.02 -14.41
CA THR A 269 -2.97 4.98 -14.10
C THR A 269 -2.26 4.71 -12.78
N SER A 270 -2.68 3.69 -12.04
CA SER A 270 -2.06 3.33 -10.76
C SER A 270 -0.70 2.65 -10.95
N LEU A 271 0.19 2.83 -9.97
CA LEU A 271 1.58 2.35 -10.01
C LEU A 271 1.67 0.82 -10.21
N PHE A 272 0.85 0.04 -9.49
CA PHE A 272 0.91 -1.42 -9.59
C PHE A 272 0.52 -1.95 -10.97
N PRO A 273 -0.61 -1.56 -11.59
CA PRO A 273 -0.91 -1.91 -12.98
C PRO A 273 0.13 -1.43 -13.99
N LYS A 274 0.75 -0.26 -13.81
CA LYS A 274 1.84 0.21 -14.67
C LYS A 274 3.06 -0.72 -14.62
N MET A 275 3.49 -1.13 -13.42
CA MET A 275 4.56 -2.10 -13.25
C MET A 275 4.22 -3.45 -13.90
N ALA A 276 3.00 -3.93 -13.68
CA ALA A 276 2.51 -5.18 -14.25
C ALA A 276 2.48 -5.12 -15.79
N GLN A 277 2.05 -4.01 -16.38
CA GLN A 277 2.05 -3.81 -17.83
C GLN A 277 3.45 -3.87 -18.43
N VAL A 278 4.45 -3.24 -17.78
CA VAL A 278 5.85 -3.33 -18.21
C VAL A 278 6.39 -4.76 -18.10
N ALA A 279 5.90 -5.54 -17.13
CA ALA A 279 6.22 -6.97 -16.97
C ALA A 279 5.42 -7.89 -17.93
N GLY A 280 4.54 -7.33 -18.80
CA GLY A 280 3.78 -8.09 -19.79
C GLY A 280 2.37 -8.51 -19.35
N TYR A 281 1.88 -8.02 -18.21
CA TYR A 281 0.51 -8.29 -17.73
C TYR A 281 -0.38 -7.09 -18.05
N ASP A 282 -1.29 -7.22 -19.00
CA ASP A 282 -2.38 -6.26 -19.15
C ASP A 282 -3.40 -6.43 -18.00
N MET A 283 -4.35 -5.51 -17.88
CA MET A 283 -5.33 -5.53 -16.77
C MET A 283 -6.17 -6.83 -16.72
N PRO A 284 -6.69 -7.38 -17.82
CA PRO A 284 -7.38 -8.67 -17.81
C PRO A 284 -6.48 -9.81 -17.31
N THR A 285 -5.26 -9.91 -17.83
CA THR A 285 -4.30 -10.96 -17.44
C THR A 285 -3.88 -10.82 -15.96
N LEU A 286 -3.64 -9.60 -15.51
CA LEU A 286 -3.30 -9.31 -14.11
C LEU A 286 -4.42 -9.74 -13.15
N THR A 287 -5.66 -9.33 -13.45
CA THR A 287 -6.80 -9.66 -12.57
C THR A 287 -7.13 -11.14 -12.59
N ASP A 288 -7.00 -11.82 -13.73
CA ASP A 288 -7.14 -13.28 -13.87
C ASP A 288 -6.08 -14.02 -13.05
N CYS A 289 -4.82 -13.60 -13.13
CA CYS A 289 -3.73 -14.16 -12.34
C CYS A 289 -4.01 -14.06 -10.83
N LEU A 290 -4.45 -12.91 -10.35
CA LEU A 290 -4.77 -12.68 -8.93
C LEU A 290 -5.95 -13.54 -8.46
N VAL A 291 -7.01 -13.67 -9.26
CA VAL A 291 -8.14 -14.54 -8.95
C VAL A 291 -7.72 -16.01 -8.88
N LYS A 292 -6.90 -16.47 -9.82
CA LYS A 292 -6.38 -17.84 -9.84
C LYS A 292 -5.51 -18.14 -8.61
N MET A 293 -4.67 -17.20 -8.17
CA MET A 293 -3.87 -17.35 -6.93
C MET A 293 -4.77 -17.55 -5.72
N ALA A 294 -5.84 -16.75 -5.59
CA ALA A 294 -6.76 -16.85 -4.47
C ALA A 294 -7.51 -18.20 -4.45
N LEU A 295 -7.99 -18.68 -5.59
CA LEU A 295 -8.70 -19.96 -5.73
C LEU A 295 -7.78 -21.15 -5.46
N SER A 296 -6.59 -21.20 -6.05
CA SER A 296 -5.61 -22.28 -5.86
C SER A 296 -5.21 -22.43 -4.38
N ARG A 297 -5.07 -21.32 -3.66
CA ARG A 297 -4.74 -21.34 -2.24
C ARG A 297 -5.87 -21.96 -1.40
N ALA A 298 -7.13 -21.73 -1.77
CA ALA A 298 -8.27 -22.34 -1.08
C ALA A 298 -8.36 -23.85 -1.33
N GLU A 299 -8.06 -24.32 -2.55
CA GLU A 299 -8.00 -25.75 -2.90
C GLU A 299 -6.92 -26.46 -2.09
N THR A 300 -5.73 -25.85 -1.96
CA THR A 300 -4.61 -26.41 -1.17
C THR A 300 -4.93 -26.48 0.33
N ALA A 301 -5.71 -25.54 0.87
CA ALA A 301 -6.12 -25.55 2.27
C ALA A 301 -7.23 -26.58 2.59
N ALA A 302 -7.97 -27.02 1.58
CA ALA A 302 -9.05 -28.01 1.70
C ALA A 302 -8.57 -29.46 1.48
N ALA A 303 -7.37 -29.67 0.94
CA ALA A 303 -6.73 -30.97 0.70
C ALA A 303 -5.90 -31.43 1.89
#